data_7270c097a001e46f7b6de31253c0df24
#
_entry.id   7270c097a001e46f7b6de31253c0df24
#
_cell.length_a   1.000
_cell.length_b   1.000
_cell.length_c   1.000
_cell.angle_alpha   90.00
_cell.angle_beta   90.00
_cell.angle_gamma   90.00
#
_symmetry.space_group_name_H-M   'P 1'
#
loop_
_entity.id
_entity.type
_entity.pdbx_description
1 polymer ?
#
loop_
_entity_poly.entity_id
_entity_poly.type
_entity_poly.pdbx_seq_one_letter_code
_entity_poly.pdbx_strand_id
1 'polypeptide(L)'
;MIIPRFINNAQASASGVTIADHTTEQFDLAVYSGLYAAFYYMKACYPYLKETKGSVINFASGAGLFGNFGQCAYAAAKEGIRGLTRVAATEWGPDGINVNVVCPLAWTAQLEKFEQAYPDAFKANVKMPPMGHYGDVEKEIGRVCVQLASPDFKYMSGETLTLEGAMGQRP
;
A
#
# COMPACT_ATOMS: atom_id res chain seq x y z
N MET A 1 -21.81 7.24 13.49
CA MET A 1 -20.56 6.42 13.44
C MET A 1 -19.38 7.38 13.48
N ILE A 2 -18.36 7.12 14.28
CA ILE A 2 -17.16 7.98 14.39
C ILE A 2 -15.99 7.23 13.76
N ILE A 3 -15.34 7.83 12.75
CA ILE A 3 -14.16 7.24 12.09
C ILE A 3 -12.99 8.21 12.21
N PRO A 4 -12.18 8.12 13.26
CA PRO A 4 -11.02 9.00 13.41
C PRO A 4 -9.83 8.57 12.55
N ARG A 5 -9.77 7.29 12.15
CA ARG A 5 -8.68 6.70 11.36
C ARG A 5 -9.22 5.68 10.38
N PHE A 6 -8.66 5.65 9.19
CA PHE A 6 -9.05 4.72 8.14
C PHE A 6 -7.82 4.15 7.43
N ILE A 7 -7.76 2.83 7.29
CA ILE A 7 -6.64 2.14 6.65
C ILE A 7 -7.15 1.28 5.51
N ASN A 8 -6.68 1.56 4.29
CA ASN A 8 -6.93 0.77 3.08
C ASN A 8 -5.76 -0.18 2.83
N ASN A 9 -5.90 -1.44 3.18
CA ASN A 9 -4.84 -2.44 3.02
C ASN A 9 -5.23 -3.59 2.06
N ALA A 10 -6.48 -4.06 2.11
CA ALA A 10 -6.90 -5.27 1.41
C ALA A 10 -6.85 -5.11 -0.12
N GLN A 11 -6.28 -6.11 -0.80
CA GLN A 11 -6.27 -6.23 -2.26
C GLN A 11 -6.01 -7.68 -2.67
N ALA A 12 -6.60 -8.10 -3.79
CA ALA A 12 -6.27 -9.32 -4.50
C ALA A 12 -5.58 -8.99 -5.83
N SER A 13 -4.72 -9.89 -6.33
CA SER A 13 -4.05 -9.72 -7.62
C SER A 13 -3.57 -11.06 -8.17
N ALA A 14 -3.41 -11.14 -9.49
CA ALA A 14 -2.65 -12.18 -10.17
C ALA A 14 -1.20 -11.73 -10.31
N SER A 15 -0.28 -12.40 -9.64
CA SER A 15 1.16 -12.11 -9.68
C SER A 15 1.91 -13.15 -10.51
N GLY A 16 3.05 -12.74 -11.11
CA GLY A 16 3.89 -13.62 -11.93
C GLY A 16 3.45 -13.74 -13.38
N VAL A 17 2.44 -12.99 -13.82
CA VAL A 17 1.94 -12.99 -15.20
C VAL A 17 2.49 -11.77 -15.95
N THR A 18 3.04 -11.98 -17.15
CA THR A 18 3.56 -10.88 -17.98
C THR A 18 2.42 -10.02 -18.53
N ILE A 19 2.71 -8.80 -18.99
CA ILE A 19 1.69 -7.92 -19.60
C ILE A 19 1.04 -8.60 -20.80
N ALA A 20 1.84 -9.29 -21.61
CA ALA A 20 1.36 -9.95 -22.83
C ALA A 20 0.38 -11.11 -22.56
N ASP A 21 0.56 -11.80 -21.43
CA ASP A 21 -0.23 -12.97 -21.05
C ASP A 21 -1.34 -12.64 -20.04
N HIS A 22 -1.40 -11.38 -19.57
CA HIS A 22 -2.38 -10.96 -18.56
C HIS A 22 -3.78 -10.88 -19.16
N THR A 23 -4.74 -11.59 -18.55
CA THR A 23 -6.12 -11.47 -18.99
C THR A 23 -6.79 -10.21 -18.42
N THR A 24 -7.86 -9.75 -19.07
CA THR A 24 -8.65 -8.60 -18.58
C THR A 24 -9.19 -8.87 -17.18
N GLU A 25 -9.66 -10.08 -16.91
CA GLU A 25 -10.21 -10.48 -15.62
C GLU A 25 -9.16 -10.42 -14.50
N GLN A 26 -7.92 -10.82 -14.79
CA GLN A 26 -6.81 -10.71 -13.86
C GLN A 26 -6.43 -9.25 -13.59
N PHE A 27 -6.48 -8.40 -14.62
CA PHE A 27 -6.25 -6.97 -14.48
C PHE A 27 -7.36 -6.32 -13.65
N ASP A 28 -8.60 -6.60 -13.98
CA ASP A 28 -9.80 -6.09 -13.30
C ASP A 28 -9.82 -6.51 -11.82
N LEU A 29 -9.43 -7.75 -11.50
CA LEU A 29 -9.33 -8.23 -10.12
C LEU A 29 -8.46 -7.29 -9.27
N ALA A 30 -7.28 -6.91 -9.75
CA ALA A 30 -6.37 -6.04 -9.02
C ALA A 30 -6.90 -4.60 -8.94
N VAL A 31 -7.45 -4.08 -10.03
CA VAL A 31 -7.98 -2.71 -10.10
C VAL A 31 -9.22 -2.55 -9.24
N TYR A 32 -10.19 -3.47 -9.33
CA TYR A 32 -11.43 -3.39 -8.55
C TYR A 32 -11.18 -3.65 -7.06
N SER A 33 -10.41 -4.68 -6.70
CA SER A 33 -10.15 -4.98 -5.30
C SER A 33 -9.19 -3.99 -4.62
N GLY A 34 -8.34 -3.31 -5.37
CA GLY A 34 -7.37 -2.34 -4.87
C GLY A 34 -7.81 -0.89 -5.07
N LEU A 35 -7.70 -0.38 -6.30
CA LEU A 35 -7.90 1.03 -6.59
C LEU A 35 -9.36 1.48 -6.41
N TYR A 36 -10.32 0.77 -6.99
CA TYR A 36 -11.74 1.10 -6.84
C TYR A 36 -12.20 0.93 -5.40
N ALA A 37 -11.76 -0.13 -4.72
CA ALA A 37 -12.08 -0.33 -3.30
C ALA A 37 -11.56 0.84 -2.45
N ALA A 38 -10.30 1.25 -2.64
CA ALA A 38 -9.74 2.41 -1.94
C ALA A 38 -10.57 3.68 -2.19
N PHE A 39 -10.92 3.96 -3.45
CA PHE A 39 -11.75 5.10 -3.81
C PHE A 39 -13.13 5.05 -3.14
N TYR A 40 -13.84 3.93 -3.22
CA TYR A 40 -15.18 3.80 -2.66
C TYR A 40 -15.19 3.93 -1.13
N TYR A 41 -14.27 3.27 -0.45
CA TYR A 41 -14.19 3.36 1.01
C TYR A 41 -13.75 4.75 1.48
N MET A 42 -12.78 5.38 0.83
CA MET A 42 -12.40 6.75 1.13
C MET A 42 -13.58 7.71 0.97
N LYS A 43 -14.30 7.62 -0.15
CA LYS A 43 -15.51 8.43 -0.42
C LYS A 43 -16.59 8.20 0.62
N ALA A 44 -16.87 6.95 1.00
CA ALA A 44 -17.89 6.61 1.99
C ALA A 44 -17.49 7.07 3.41
N CYS A 45 -16.21 7.02 3.75
CA CYS A 45 -15.70 7.44 5.06
C CYS A 45 -15.51 8.95 5.20
N TYR A 46 -15.45 9.70 4.09
CA TYR A 46 -15.15 11.13 4.09
C TYR A 46 -15.99 11.95 5.08
N PRO A 47 -17.34 11.86 5.13
CA PRO A 47 -18.13 12.67 6.06
C PRO A 47 -17.76 12.43 7.52
N TYR A 48 -17.44 11.19 7.88
CA TYR A 48 -17.04 10.83 9.26
C TYR A 48 -15.59 11.26 9.56
N LEU A 49 -14.71 11.18 8.57
CA LEU A 49 -13.33 11.67 8.69
C LEU A 49 -13.29 13.19 8.84
N LYS A 50 -14.16 13.93 8.12
CA LYS A 50 -14.29 15.37 8.23
C LYS A 50 -14.75 15.80 9.64
N GLU A 51 -15.74 15.13 10.20
CA GLU A 51 -16.23 15.37 11.56
C GLU A 51 -15.12 15.20 12.60
N THR A 52 -14.28 14.19 12.44
CA THR A 52 -13.22 13.84 13.39
C THR A 52 -11.87 14.51 13.09
N LYS A 53 -11.74 15.20 11.96
CA LYS A 53 -10.45 15.64 11.39
C LYS A 53 -9.50 14.46 11.30
N GLY A 54 -9.97 13.35 10.73
CA GLY A 54 -9.35 12.04 10.81
C GLY A 54 -8.05 11.88 10.00
N SER A 55 -7.55 10.65 9.97
CA SER A 55 -6.35 10.27 9.20
C SER A 55 -6.65 9.08 8.29
N VAL A 56 -6.14 9.12 7.05
CA VAL A 56 -6.21 8.01 6.10
C VAL A 56 -4.80 7.49 5.81
N ILE A 57 -4.64 6.18 5.84
CA ILE A 57 -3.42 5.50 5.43
C ILE A 57 -3.77 4.49 4.36
N ASN A 58 -3.30 4.72 3.15
CA ASN A 58 -3.43 3.80 2.05
C ASN A 58 -2.19 2.91 1.95
N PHE A 59 -2.35 1.70 1.42
CA PHE A 59 -1.26 0.78 1.16
C PHE A 59 -0.99 0.70 -0.35
N ALA A 60 0.18 1.19 -0.77
CA ALA A 60 0.73 0.98 -2.09
C ALA A 60 1.82 -0.11 -2.05
N SER A 61 2.79 -0.06 -2.95
CA SER A 61 3.85 -1.07 -3.02
C SER A 61 5.07 -0.55 -3.77
N GLY A 62 6.26 -0.99 -3.37
CA GLY A 62 7.48 -0.86 -4.14
C GLY A 62 7.38 -1.46 -5.54
N ALA A 63 6.53 -2.49 -5.74
CA ALA A 63 6.31 -3.09 -7.05
C ALA A 63 5.85 -2.09 -8.12
N GLY A 64 5.02 -1.11 -7.75
CA GLY A 64 4.62 -0.01 -8.65
C GLY A 64 5.74 1.00 -8.84
N LEU A 65 6.46 1.34 -7.77
CA LEU A 65 7.56 2.31 -7.80
C LEU A 65 8.73 1.89 -8.70
N PHE A 66 9.03 0.58 -8.74
CA PHE A 66 10.22 0.03 -9.40
C PHE A 66 9.90 -0.81 -10.64
N GLY A 67 8.63 -1.02 -10.98
CA GLY A 67 8.22 -1.80 -12.13
C GLY A 67 8.58 -3.27 -12.03
N ASN A 68 8.21 -3.93 -10.95
CA ASN A 68 8.56 -5.33 -10.72
C ASN A 68 7.94 -6.23 -11.79
N PHE A 69 8.75 -7.15 -12.33
CA PHE A 69 8.36 -8.13 -13.34
C PHE A 69 7.13 -8.94 -12.88
N GLY A 70 6.18 -9.16 -13.79
CA GLY A 70 4.98 -9.96 -13.54
C GLY A 70 3.97 -9.34 -12.58
N GLN A 71 4.03 -8.02 -12.37
CA GLN A 71 3.16 -7.30 -11.42
C GLN A 71 2.30 -6.20 -12.09
N CYS A 72 2.02 -6.31 -13.40
CA CYS A 72 1.45 -5.18 -14.15
C CYS A 72 0.14 -4.64 -13.56
N ALA A 73 -0.86 -5.49 -13.33
CA ALA A 73 -2.16 -5.07 -12.78
C ALA A 73 -2.04 -4.57 -11.32
N TYR A 74 -1.24 -5.29 -10.53
CA TYR A 74 -0.95 -4.90 -9.14
C TYR A 74 -0.25 -3.55 -9.08
N ALA A 75 0.81 -3.36 -9.85
CA ALA A 75 1.55 -2.10 -9.93
C ALA A 75 0.66 -0.94 -10.39
N ALA A 76 -0.15 -1.15 -11.43
CA ALA A 76 -1.10 -0.15 -11.92
C ALA A 76 -2.09 0.29 -10.84
N ALA A 77 -2.69 -0.67 -10.12
CA ALA A 77 -3.60 -0.38 -9.01
C ALA A 77 -2.89 0.38 -7.87
N LYS A 78 -1.69 -0.04 -7.48
CA LYS A 78 -0.90 0.58 -6.40
C LYS A 78 -0.42 2.00 -6.74
N GLU A 79 -0.03 2.25 -8.00
CA GLU A 79 0.29 3.62 -8.45
C GLU A 79 -0.98 4.50 -8.55
N GLY A 80 -2.11 3.92 -8.96
CA GLY A 80 -3.41 4.60 -8.90
C GLY A 80 -3.78 5.03 -7.47
N ILE A 81 -3.57 4.18 -6.47
CA ILE A 81 -3.78 4.50 -5.05
C ILE A 81 -2.85 5.63 -4.59
N ARG A 82 -1.59 5.67 -5.04
CA ARG A 82 -0.68 6.78 -4.75
C ARG A 82 -1.16 8.09 -5.34
N GLY A 83 -1.65 8.07 -6.60
CA GLY A 83 -2.26 9.23 -7.23
C GLY A 83 -3.49 9.72 -6.46
N LEU A 84 -4.40 8.80 -6.12
CA LEU A 84 -5.60 9.07 -5.33
C LEU A 84 -5.26 9.68 -3.95
N THR A 85 -4.22 9.17 -3.29
CA THR A 85 -3.74 9.69 -1.99
C THR A 85 -3.33 11.15 -2.08
N ARG A 86 -2.57 11.54 -3.11
CA ARG A 86 -2.11 12.93 -3.29
C ARG A 86 -3.28 13.89 -3.55
N VAL A 87 -4.22 13.49 -4.39
CA VAL A 87 -5.41 14.29 -4.67
C VAL A 87 -6.26 14.45 -3.40
N ALA A 88 -6.54 13.37 -2.69
CA ALA A 88 -7.31 13.41 -1.44
C ALA A 88 -6.61 14.25 -0.36
N ALA A 89 -5.29 14.20 -0.25
CA ALA A 89 -4.53 15.04 0.68
C ALA A 89 -4.72 16.53 0.40
N THR A 90 -4.74 16.91 -0.88
CA THR A 90 -4.98 18.30 -1.32
C THR A 90 -6.42 18.73 -1.07
N GLU A 91 -7.39 17.91 -1.46
CA GLU A 91 -8.81 18.26 -1.37
C GLU A 91 -9.34 18.27 0.07
N TRP A 92 -8.85 17.34 0.91
CA TRP A 92 -9.35 17.14 2.28
C TRP A 92 -8.51 17.85 3.36
N GLY A 93 -7.38 18.40 2.96
CA GLY A 93 -6.53 19.21 3.85
C GLY A 93 -7.28 20.37 4.54
N PRO A 94 -8.11 21.17 3.83
CA PRO A 94 -8.92 22.22 4.45
C PRO A 94 -9.91 21.72 5.52
N ASP A 95 -10.33 20.45 5.45
CA ASP A 95 -11.18 19.81 6.45
C ASP A 95 -10.38 19.21 7.63
N GLY A 96 -9.07 19.39 7.65
CA GLY A 96 -8.18 18.87 8.69
C GLY A 96 -7.93 17.37 8.59
N ILE A 97 -8.20 16.73 7.44
CA ILE A 97 -7.92 15.31 7.20
C ILE A 97 -6.53 15.19 6.57
N ASN A 98 -5.66 14.35 7.13
CA ASN A 98 -4.41 13.99 6.48
C ASN A 98 -4.50 12.61 5.82
N VAL A 99 -3.92 12.50 4.63
CA VAL A 99 -3.98 11.29 3.79
C VAL A 99 -2.58 10.93 3.34
N ASN A 100 -2.07 9.76 3.75
CA ASN A 100 -0.74 9.28 3.40
C ASN A 100 -0.80 7.87 2.82
N VAL A 101 0.28 7.44 2.18
CA VAL A 101 0.40 6.08 1.66
C VAL A 101 1.71 5.45 2.10
N VAL A 102 1.65 4.18 2.51
CA VAL A 102 2.82 3.37 2.85
C VAL A 102 3.08 2.31 1.77
N CYS A 103 4.35 2.05 1.51
CA CYS A 103 4.84 0.99 0.63
C CYS A 103 5.69 0.04 1.47
N PRO A 104 5.10 -0.99 2.10
CA PRO A 104 5.84 -1.90 2.95
C PRO A 104 6.51 -3.02 2.15
N LEU A 105 7.66 -3.48 2.66
CA LEU A 105 8.27 -4.75 2.32
C LEU A 105 8.28 -5.62 3.58
N ALA A 106 7.31 -6.51 3.71
CA ALA A 106 7.05 -7.22 4.95
C ALA A 106 7.07 -8.73 4.76
N TRP A 107 7.42 -9.47 5.82
CA TRP A 107 7.30 -10.91 5.88
C TRP A 107 5.83 -11.28 6.10
N THR A 108 5.18 -11.69 5.03
CA THR A 108 3.75 -12.05 5.05
C THR A 108 3.56 -13.54 5.00
N ALA A 109 2.43 -14.04 5.50
CA ALA A 109 2.06 -15.44 5.37
C ALA A 109 2.04 -15.95 3.91
N GLN A 110 1.77 -15.07 2.95
CA GLN A 110 1.84 -15.42 1.53
C GLN A 110 3.29 -15.61 1.05
N LEU A 111 4.21 -14.75 1.50
CA LEU A 111 5.64 -14.88 1.19
C LEU A 111 6.23 -16.14 1.82
N GLU A 112 5.86 -16.45 3.06
CA GLU A 112 6.23 -17.67 3.76
C GLU A 112 5.73 -18.92 3.04
N LYS A 113 4.47 -18.94 2.60
CA LYS A 113 3.94 -20.05 1.79
C LYS A 113 4.68 -20.20 0.46
N PHE A 114 5.09 -19.10 -0.16
CA PHE A 114 5.86 -19.14 -1.40
C PHE A 114 7.25 -19.74 -1.17
N GLU A 115 7.95 -19.35 -0.08
CA GLU A 115 9.23 -19.95 0.30
C GLU A 115 9.11 -21.46 0.53
N GLN A 116 8.09 -21.89 1.28
CA GLN A 116 7.87 -23.29 1.60
C GLN A 116 7.53 -24.14 0.36
N ALA A 117 6.70 -23.60 -0.53
CA ALA A 117 6.24 -24.31 -1.73
C ALA A 117 7.29 -24.33 -2.85
N TYR A 118 8.11 -23.27 -2.97
CA TYR A 118 9.04 -23.07 -4.08
C TYR A 118 10.39 -22.51 -3.60
N PRO A 119 11.18 -23.24 -2.78
CA PRO A 119 12.38 -22.70 -2.13
C PRO A 119 13.46 -22.24 -3.13
N ASP A 120 13.65 -22.94 -4.25
CA ASP A 120 14.62 -22.54 -5.26
C ASP A 120 14.20 -21.27 -6.01
N ALA A 121 12.92 -21.17 -6.35
CA ALA A 121 12.37 -19.96 -6.96
C ALA A 121 12.38 -18.76 -5.98
N PHE A 122 12.12 -19.02 -4.71
CA PHE A 122 12.23 -18.00 -3.65
C PHE A 122 13.67 -17.47 -3.59
N LYS A 123 14.66 -18.37 -3.44
CA LYS A 123 16.08 -18.01 -3.37
C LYS A 123 16.58 -17.24 -4.60
N ALA A 124 16.06 -17.57 -5.78
CA ALA A 124 16.44 -16.93 -7.04
C ALA A 124 15.84 -15.52 -7.20
N ASN A 125 14.61 -15.29 -6.70
CA ASN A 125 13.83 -14.11 -7.03
C ASN A 125 13.61 -13.14 -5.84
N VAL A 126 13.71 -13.62 -4.59
CA VAL A 126 13.48 -12.80 -3.40
C VAL A 126 14.81 -12.29 -2.86
N LYS A 127 15.00 -10.97 -2.98
CA LYS A 127 16.22 -10.31 -2.49
C LYS A 127 16.01 -9.82 -1.07
N MET A 128 16.97 -10.08 -0.20
CA MET A 128 16.98 -9.57 1.16
C MET A 128 17.29 -8.07 1.18
N PRO A 129 16.50 -7.26 1.91
CA PRO A 129 16.80 -5.83 2.06
C PRO A 129 18.11 -5.60 2.83
N PRO A 130 18.76 -4.43 2.66
CA PRO A 130 20.00 -4.08 3.38
C PRO A 130 19.93 -4.21 4.91
N MET A 131 18.74 -4.02 5.52
CA MET A 131 18.55 -4.24 6.97
C MET A 131 18.59 -5.72 7.38
N GLY A 132 18.72 -6.66 6.44
CA GLY A 132 18.94 -8.09 6.70
C GLY A 132 17.68 -8.90 6.98
N HIS A 133 16.50 -8.30 6.96
CA HIS A 133 15.22 -8.98 7.14
C HIS A 133 14.07 -8.23 6.44
N TYR A 134 13.00 -8.95 6.14
CA TYR A 134 11.72 -8.36 5.75
C TYR A 134 11.00 -7.87 6.99
N GLY A 135 10.34 -6.72 6.91
CA GLY A 135 9.67 -6.10 8.05
C GLY A 135 8.64 -7.01 8.73
N ASP A 136 8.65 -7.05 10.05
CA ASP A 136 7.58 -7.67 10.85
C ASP A 136 6.28 -6.91 10.65
N VAL A 137 5.22 -7.63 10.26
CA VAL A 137 3.92 -7.02 9.89
C VAL A 137 3.27 -6.23 11.02
N GLU A 138 3.48 -6.64 12.26
CA GLU A 138 2.93 -5.96 13.44
C GLU A 138 3.89 -4.88 13.96
N LYS A 139 5.15 -5.26 14.25
CA LYS A 139 6.10 -4.43 14.98
C LYS A 139 6.72 -3.33 14.14
N GLU A 140 6.93 -3.57 12.83
CA GLU A 140 7.68 -2.67 11.95
C GLU A 140 6.78 -2.02 10.89
N ILE A 141 5.61 -2.62 10.57
CA ILE A 141 4.64 -2.01 9.66
C ILE A 141 3.42 -1.47 10.42
N GLY A 142 2.74 -2.31 11.17
CA GLY A 142 1.50 -1.94 11.87
C GLY A 142 1.71 -0.82 12.89
N ARG A 143 2.78 -0.87 13.67
CA ARG A 143 3.10 0.18 14.66
C ARG A 143 3.45 1.51 14.00
N VAL A 144 4.09 1.51 12.82
CA VAL A 144 4.32 2.73 12.05
C VAL A 144 2.98 3.34 11.60
N CYS A 145 2.04 2.52 11.12
CA CYS A 145 0.70 2.99 10.76
C CYS A 145 -0.04 3.61 11.96
N VAL A 146 0.11 3.04 13.16
CA VAL A 146 -0.46 3.62 14.40
C VAL A 146 0.14 4.99 14.68
N GLN A 147 1.45 5.15 14.54
CA GLN A 147 2.12 6.45 14.73
C GLN A 147 1.69 7.47 13.67
N LEU A 148 1.66 7.08 12.39
CA LEU A 148 1.20 7.96 11.30
C LEU A 148 -0.25 8.46 11.50
N ALA A 149 -1.06 7.70 12.22
CA ALA A 149 -2.43 8.08 12.57
C ALA A 149 -2.52 8.88 13.89
N SER A 150 -1.41 9.16 14.56
CA SER A 150 -1.35 9.94 15.80
C SER A 150 -1.45 11.45 15.51
N PRO A 151 -1.77 12.27 16.52
CA PRO A 151 -1.77 13.73 16.39
C PRO A 151 -0.40 14.31 15.98
N ASP A 152 0.70 13.65 16.34
CA ASP A 152 2.07 14.12 16.07
C ASP A 152 2.38 14.17 14.56
N PHE A 153 1.69 13.36 13.74
CA PHE A 153 1.86 13.30 12.29
C PHE A 153 0.79 14.06 11.50
N LYS A 154 0.00 14.90 12.15
CA LYS A 154 -1.12 15.62 11.50
C LYS A 154 -0.72 16.52 10.34
N TYR A 155 0.47 17.11 10.39
CA TYR A 155 0.96 18.00 9.33
C TYR A 155 1.57 17.23 8.14
N MET A 156 1.78 15.90 8.28
CA MET A 156 2.22 15.04 7.18
C MET A 156 1.01 14.61 6.35
N SER A 157 0.93 15.03 5.10
CA SER A 157 -0.17 14.67 4.20
C SER A 157 0.30 14.64 2.74
N GLY A 158 -0.16 13.65 1.97
CA GLY A 158 0.23 13.43 0.58
C GLY A 158 1.51 12.62 0.40
N GLU A 159 2.13 12.17 1.48
CA GLU A 159 3.42 11.50 1.45
C GLU A 159 3.33 10.03 1.05
N THR A 160 4.41 9.56 0.42
CA THR A 160 4.68 8.14 0.17
C THR A 160 5.83 7.69 1.05
N LEU A 161 5.54 6.86 2.04
CA LEU A 161 6.56 6.33 2.95
C LEU A 161 6.90 4.90 2.57
N THR A 162 8.16 4.64 2.27
CA THR A 162 8.66 3.28 2.06
C THR A 162 9.12 2.68 3.38
N LEU A 163 8.59 1.50 3.70
CA LEU A 163 8.98 0.70 4.88
C LEU A 163 9.62 -0.58 4.36
N GLU A 164 10.83 -0.46 3.80
CA GLU A 164 11.44 -1.47 2.92
C GLU A 164 12.85 -1.87 3.36
N GLY A 165 13.30 -1.50 4.54
CA GLY A 165 14.62 -1.84 5.04
C GLY A 165 15.77 -1.39 4.11
N ALA A 166 15.63 -0.22 3.48
CA ALA A 166 16.52 0.39 2.48
C ALA A 166 16.60 -0.35 1.13
N MET A 167 15.65 -1.23 0.80
CA MET A 167 15.61 -1.95 -0.48
C MET A 167 15.41 -1.01 -1.66
N GLY A 168 14.55 -0.01 -1.53
CA GLY A 168 14.14 0.89 -2.60
C GLY A 168 14.44 2.34 -2.26
N GLN A 169 15.71 2.71 -2.15
CA GLN A 169 16.11 4.10 -1.98
C GLN A 169 15.75 4.92 -3.22
N ARG A 170 15.20 6.10 -2.99
CA ARG A 170 14.89 7.09 -4.03
C ARG A 170 15.61 8.38 -3.72
N PRO A 171 16.06 9.11 -4.76
CA PRO A 171 16.60 10.45 -4.55
C PRO A 171 15.56 11.43 -4.04
#